data_4c7b84e176d81ea93998d059ed446307
#
_entry.id   4c7b84e176d81ea93998d059ed446307
#
_cell.length_a   1.000
_cell.length_b   1.000
_cell.length_c   1.000
_cell.angle_alpha   90.00
_cell.angle_beta   90.00
_cell.angle_gamma   90.00
#
_symmetry.space_group_name_H-M   'P 1'
#
loop_
_entity.id
_entity.type
_entity.pdbx_description
1 polymer ?
#
loop_
_entity_poly.entity_id
_entity_poly.type
_entity_poly.pdbx_seq_one_letter_code
_entity_poly.pdbx_strand_id
1 'polypeptide(L)'
;LDCVTYFDEEIILELRLNILYEHVSKFIITEGEFDHRGNKRKLNFDLRKFSKFKDKIIYIPVKNFPDLKNPWRMLEHQRNSCNEEISKFDDDTYVLVSDIDEIPNPKKINEFIYSKDKYGVFEQLFFYYKLNLLNLTQSEWHGSKICKKQYLKNPNWLREYKVKQYPWWRIDKPKNIKIIKDGGWHFSF
;
A
#
# COMPACT_ATOMS: atom_id res chain seq x y z
N LEU A 1 4.43 9.67 -0.12
CA LEU A 1 3.14 9.27 -0.68
C LEU A 1 2.69 7.96 -0.06
N ASP A 2 1.38 7.78 0.13
CA ASP A 2 0.76 6.55 0.60
C ASP A 2 -0.24 6.06 -0.45
N CYS A 3 0.05 4.92 -1.10
CA CYS A 3 -0.72 4.38 -2.22
C CYS A 3 -1.46 3.12 -1.77
N VAL A 4 -2.79 3.15 -1.83
CA VAL A 4 -3.65 2.05 -1.40
C VAL A 4 -4.76 1.75 -2.40
N THR A 5 -5.18 0.50 -2.40
CA THR A 5 -6.41 0.06 -3.09
C THR A 5 -7.57 0.08 -2.10
N TYR A 6 -8.72 0.60 -2.53
CA TYR A 6 -9.93 0.71 -1.72
C TYR A 6 -11.09 -0.05 -2.39
N PHE A 7 -11.93 -0.67 -1.59
CA PHE A 7 -13.14 -1.35 -2.06
C PHE A 7 -14.38 -0.85 -1.31
N ASP A 8 -14.47 -1.05 0.03
CA ASP A 8 -15.54 -0.57 0.91
C ASP A 8 -15.13 -0.48 2.39
N GLU A 9 -13.83 -0.52 2.66
CA GLU A 9 -13.24 -0.57 4.00
C GLU A 9 -13.21 0.83 4.65
N GLU A 10 -14.35 1.48 4.79
CA GLU A 10 -14.48 2.87 5.25
C GLU A 10 -13.82 3.11 6.61
N ILE A 11 -14.06 2.23 7.59
CA ILE A 11 -13.51 2.35 8.95
C ILE A 11 -11.99 2.20 8.94
N ILE A 12 -11.47 1.26 8.18
CA ILE A 12 -10.03 1.01 8.07
C ILE A 12 -9.34 2.17 7.35
N LEU A 13 -9.97 2.70 6.29
CA LEU A 13 -9.46 3.89 5.61
C LEU A 13 -9.41 5.08 6.57
N GLU A 14 -10.46 5.34 7.34
CA GLU A 14 -10.47 6.43 8.31
C GLU A 14 -9.39 6.26 9.37
N LEU A 15 -9.22 5.05 9.89
CA LEU A 15 -8.15 4.72 10.84
C LEU A 15 -6.76 5.02 10.24
N ARG A 16 -6.52 4.53 9.01
CA ARG A 16 -5.28 4.77 8.27
C ARG A 16 -5.00 6.26 8.08
N LEU A 17 -5.99 7.01 7.61
CA LEU A 17 -5.88 8.44 7.40
C LEU A 17 -5.51 9.18 8.70
N ASN A 18 -6.17 8.85 9.83
CA ASN A 18 -5.86 9.46 11.13
C ASN A 18 -4.43 9.14 11.59
N ILE A 19 -3.97 7.90 11.44
CA ILE A 19 -2.64 7.48 11.89
C ILE A 19 -1.54 8.13 11.05
N LEU A 20 -1.73 8.22 9.73
CA LEU A 20 -0.67 8.62 8.79
C LEU A 20 -0.73 10.10 8.39
N TYR A 21 -1.75 10.85 8.76
CA TYR A 21 -2.00 12.22 8.27
C TYR A 21 -0.79 13.15 8.41
N GLU A 22 -0.14 13.17 9.58
CA GLU A 22 1.02 14.04 9.84
C GLU A 22 2.32 13.52 9.19
N HIS A 23 2.32 12.30 8.65
CA HIS A 23 3.52 11.60 8.20
C HIS A 23 3.60 11.44 6.68
N VAL A 24 2.52 11.70 5.95
CA VAL A 24 2.47 11.59 4.49
C VAL A 24 2.00 12.89 3.85
N SER A 25 2.53 13.19 2.67
CA SER A 25 2.14 14.40 1.92
C SER A 25 0.80 14.20 1.21
N LYS A 26 0.57 13.02 0.63
CA LYS A 26 -0.67 12.67 -0.07
C LYS A 26 -1.00 11.19 0.11
N PHE A 27 -2.30 10.91 0.18
CA PHE A 27 -2.91 9.58 0.08
C PHE A 27 -3.44 9.39 -1.34
N ILE A 28 -2.92 8.43 -2.06
CA ILE A 28 -3.40 8.06 -3.39
C ILE A 28 -4.26 6.81 -3.24
N ILE A 29 -5.57 6.99 -3.38
CA ILE A 29 -6.58 5.97 -3.15
C ILE A 29 -7.15 5.54 -4.49
N THR A 30 -6.97 4.28 -4.87
CA THR A 30 -7.50 3.72 -6.11
C THR A 30 -8.69 2.82 -5.85
N GLU A 31 -9.77 2.98 -6.58
CA GLU A 31 -10.97 2.14 -6.47
C GLU A 31 -11.40 1.61 -7.84
N GLY A 32 -11.55 0.28 -7.95
CA GLY A 32 -11.97 -0.38 -9.17
C GLY A 32 -13.49 -0.44 -9.32
N GLU A 33 -14.03 -0.22 -10.54
CA GLU A 33 -15.45 -0.42 -10.84
C GLU A 33 -15.84 -1.89 -11.07
N PHE A 34 -14.91 -2.82 -10.83
CA PHE A 34 -15.15 -4.26 -10.87
C PHE A 34 -14.65 -4.92 -9.59
N ASP A 35 -15.37 -5.95 -9.13
CA ASP A 35 -14.93 -6.81 -8.03
C ASP A 35 -13.89 -7.85 -8.50
N HIS A 36 -13.32 -8.61 -7.57
CA HIS A 36 -12.33 -9.67 -7.89
C HIS A 36 -12.87 -10.82 -8.75
N ARG A 37 -14.19 -10.90 -8.95
CA ARG A 37 -14.86 -11.88 -9.82
C ARG A 37 -15.14 -11.31 -11.20
N GLY A 38 -14.77 -10.05 -11.46
CA GLY A 38 -15.04 -9.37 -12.72
C GLY A 38 -16.45 -8.83 -12.86
N ASN A 39 -17.25 -8.80 -11.78
CA ASN A 39 -18.58 -8.19 -11.81
C ASN A 39 -18.47 -6.68 -11.63
N LYS A 40 -19.24 -5.96 -12.44
CA LYS A 40 -19.31 -4.50 -12.32
C LYS A 40 -19.96 -4.09 -10.99
N ARG A 41 -19.35 -3.11 -10.31
CA ARG A 41 -19.84 -2.56 -9.03
C ARG A 41 -19.92 -1.04 -9.06
N LYS A 42 -20.69 -0.50 -8.13
CA LYS A 42 -20.70 0.94 -7.86
C LYS A 42 -19.45 1.31 -7.05
N LEU A 43 -18.87 2.45 -7.36
CA LEU A 43 -17.80 3.03 -6.55
C LEU A 43 -18.38 3.53 -5.21
N ASN A 44 -17.71 3.21 -4.11
CA ASN A 44 -18.17 3.47 -2.74
C ASN A 44 -17.48 4.66 -2.09
N PHE A 45 -16.31 5.06 -2.62
CA PHE A 45 -15.57 6.16 -2.02
C PHE A 45 -16.35 7.47 -2.09
N ASP A 46 -16.54 8.11 -0.93
CA ASP A 46 -17.18 9.42 -0.79
C ASP A 46 -16.28 10.37 -0.02
N LEU A 47 -15.67 11.33 -0.71
CA LEU A 47 -14.75 12.31 -0.10
C LEU A 47 -15.40 13.13 1.02
N ARG A 48 -16.72 13.30 1.01
CA ARG A 48 -17.45 14.05 2.07
C ARG A 48 -17.29 13.39 3.44
N LYS A 49 -17.23 12.06 3.49
CA LYS A 49 -16.99 11.29 4.72
C LYS A 49 -15.59 11.52 5.29
N PHE A 50 -14.64 11.82 4.42
CA PHE A 50 -13.24 12.07 4.75
C PHE A 50 -12.85 13.54 4.64
N SER A 51 -13.80 14.45 4.82
CA SER A 51 -13.62 15.91 4.61
C SER A 51 -12.45 16.51 5.41
N LYS A 52 -12.16 15.97 6.59
CA LYS A 52 -10.99 16.35 7.42
C LYS A 52 -9.65 16.14 6.71
N PHE A 53 -9.58 15.21 5.77
CA PHE A 53 -8.35 14.78 5.09
C PHE A 53 -8.29 15.20 3.62
N LYS A 54 -9.31 15.92 3.14
CA LYS A 54 -9.54 16.22 1.71
C LYS A 54 -8.35 16.87 1.00
N ASP A 55 -7.57 17.67 1.71
CA ASP A 55 -6.40 18.37 1.20
C ASP A 55 -5.23 17.44 0.84
N LYS A 56 -5.20 16.24 1.43
CA LYS A 56 -4.18 15.22 1.17
C LYS A 56 -4.67 14.03 0.34
N ILE A 57 -5.96 13.91 0.07
CA ILE A 57 -6.51 12.77 -0.69
C ILE A 57 -6.47 13.05 -2.19
N ILE A 58 -5.92 12.10 -2.94
CA ILE A 58 -6.02 11.97 -4.40
C ILE A 58 -6.79 10.68 -4.68
N TYR A 59 -8.01 10.80 -5.18
CA TYR A 59 -8.85 9.65 -5.50
C TYR A 59 -8.84 9.34 -6.99
N ILE A 60 -8.60 8.06 -7.32
CA ILE A 60 -8.50 7.57 -8.70
C ILE A 60 -9.53 6.45 -8.91
N PRO A 61 -10.64 6.72 -9.59
CA PRO A 61 -11.56 5.69 -10.05
C PRO A 61 -10.97 4.93 -11.24
N VAL A 62 -10.79 3.61 -11.09
CA VAL A 62 -10.20 2.74 -12.11
C VAL A 62 -11.31 2.04 -12.89
N LYS A 63 -11.43 2.36 -14.21
CA LYS A 63 -12.55 1.91 -15.03
C LYS A 63 -12.18 0.85 -16.07
N ASN A 64 -11.09 1.00 -16.77
CA ASN A 64 -10.75 0.21 -17.94
C ASN A 64 -9.81 -0.95 -17.58
N PHE A 65 -10.35 -2.05 -17.08
CA PHE A 65 -9.55 -3.23 -16.75
C PHE A 65 -9.22 -4.07 -17.99
N PRO A 66 -7.95 -4.44 -18.20
CA PRO A 66 -7.51 -5.15 -19.40
C PRO A 66 -7.95 -6.62 -19.43
N ASP A 67 -8.20 -7.22 -18.26
CA ASP A 67 -8.57 -8.64 -18.14
C ASP A 67 -9.45 -8.84 -16.89
N LEU A 68 -10.76 -8.98 -17.11
CA LEU A 68 -11.74 -9.20 -16.03
C LEU A 68 -11.80 -10.66 -15.54
N LYS A 69 -11.13 -11.59 -16.21
CA LYS A 69 -11.13 -13.02 -15.83
C LYS A 69 -9.98 -13.37 -14.88
N ASN A 70 -8.99 -12.50 -14.76
CA ASN A 70 -7.83 -12.74 -13.93
C ASN A 70 -7.77 -11.73 -12.76
N PRO A 71 -8.16 -12.14 -11.53
CA PRO A 71 -8.15 -11.24 -10.35
C PRO A 71 -6.80 -10.60 -10.06
N TRP A 72 -5.71 -11.32 -10.31
CA TRP A 72 -4.34 -10.81 -10.09
C TRP A 72 -3.98 -9.68 -11.07
N ARG A 73 -4.38 -9.80 -12.35
CA ARG A 73 -4.19 -8.74 -13.32
C ARG A 73 -5.08 -7.53 -13.05
N MET A 74 -6.27 -7.76 -12.53
CA MET A 74 -7.14 -6.67 -12.08
C MET A 74 -6.50 -5.89 -10.94
N LEU A 75 -6.01 -6.59 -9.91
CA LEU A 75 -5.35 -5.97 -8.77
C LEU A 75 -4.06 -5.24 -9.17
N GLU A 76 -3.24 -5.87 -10.04
CA GLU A 76 -2.06 -5.23 -10.63
C GLU A 76 -2.43 -3.93 -11.35
N HIS A 77 -3.45 -3.94 -12.19
CA HIS A 77 -3.90 -2.77 -12.92
C HIS A 77 -4.38 -1.66 -11.98
N GLN A 78 -5.18 -2.01 -10.98
CA GLN A 78 -5.67 -1.06 -9.96
C GLN A 78 -4.52 -0.44 -9.17
N ARG A 79 -3.54 -1.24 -8.69
CA ARG A 79 -2.36 -0.71 -8.00
C ARG A 79 -1.52 0.20 -8.90
N ASN A 80 -1.31 -0.19 -10.16
CA ASN A 80 -0.49 0.57 -11.10
C ASN A 80 -1.15 1.86 -11.58
N SER A 81 -2.45 2.04 -11.38
CA SER A 81 -3.13 3.31 -11.71
C SER A 81 -2.65 4.50 -10.88
N CYS A 82 -1.92 4.25 -9.77
CA CYS A 82 -1.22 5.31 -9.04
C CYS A 82 -0.02 5.92 -9.81
N ASN A 83 0.51 5.26 -10.84
CA ASN A 83 1.76 5.67 -11.50
C ASN A 83 1.72 7.09 -12.03
N GLU A 84 0.61 7.49 -12.66
CA GLU A 84 0.47 8.84 -13.21
C GLU A 84 0.58 9.91 -12.12
N GLU A 85 -0.08 9.71 -10.99
CA GLU A 85 -0.02 10.66 -9.86
C GLU A 85 1.36 10.65 -9.21
N ILE A 86 1.97 9.49 -9.00
CA ILE A 86 3.33 9.37 -8.45
C ILE A 86 4.35 10.10 -9.36
N SER A 87 4.16 10.08 -10.68
CA SER A 87 5.09 10.70 -11.63
C SER A 87 5.21 12.23 -11.45
N LYS A 88 4.21 12.88 -10.89
CA LYS A 88 4.16 14.34 -10.66
C LYS A 88 5.03 14.80 -9.49
N PHE A 89 5.56 13.90 -8.69
CA PHE A 89 6.39 14.21 -7.52
C PHE A 89 7.88 14.03 -7.84
N ASP A 90 8.75 14.59 -7.00
CA ASP A 90 10.19 14.52 -7.16
C ASP A 90 10.74 13.09 -6.99
N ASP A 91 11.87 12.80 -7.61
CA ASP A 91 12.49 11.47 -7.63
C ASP A 91 12.94 10.95 -6.26
N ASP A 92 13.19 11.84 -5.31
CA ASP A 92 13.54 11.51 -3.94
C ASP A 92 12.33 11.33 -3.01
N THR A 93 11.11 11.54 -3.52
CA THR A 93 9.86 11.30 -2.80
C THR A 93 9.75 9.81 -2.42
N TYR A 94 9.46 9.55 -1.14
CA TYR A 94 9.18 8.19 -0.66
C TYR A 94 7.75 7.78 -1.01
N VAL A 95 7.61 6.56 -1.52
CA VAL A 95 6.35 5.94 -1.91
C VAL A 95 6.13 4.70 -1.06
N LEU A 96 5.04 4.71 -0.28
CA LEU A 96 4.47 3.55 0.41
C LEU A 96 3.46 2.89 -0.52
N VAL A 97 3.49 1.56 -0.59
CA VAL A 97 2.47 0.75 -1.28
C VAL A 97 1.98 -0.32 -0.32
N SER A 98 0.68 -0.34 -0.07
CA SER A 98 0.04 -1.24 0.88
C SER A 98 -1.33 -1.68 0.37
N ASP A 99 -1.82 -2.78 0.90
CA ASP A 99 -3.27 -2.99 0.96
C ASP A 99 -3.84 -2.10 2.07
N ILE A 100 -5.12 -1.75 2.00
CA ILE A 100 -5.69 -0.70 2.86
C ILE A 100 -5.65 -1.04 4.35
N ASP A 101 -5.75 -2.32 4.67
CA ASP A 101 -5.73 -2.90 6.01
C ASP A 101 -4.32 -3.09 6.60
N GLU A 102 -3.27 -2.79 5.82
CA GLU A 102 -1.88 -2.83 6.22
C GLU A 102 -1.38 -1.42 6.59
N ILE A 103 -1.53 -1.00 7.85
CA ILE A 103 -1.18 0.34 8.31
C ILE A 103 0.25 0.36 8.86
N PRO A 104 1.21 1.05 8.21
CA PRO A 104 2.57 1.12 8.71
C PRO A 104 2.68 2.03 9.94
N ASN A 105 3.61 1.70 10.83
CA ASN A 105 3.92 2.52 12.00
C ASN A 105 4.63 3.82 11.57
N PRO A 106 4.06 5.01 11.85
CA PRO A 106 4.63 6.29 11.45
C PRO A 106 6.07 6.53 11.93
N LYS A 107 6.38 6.09 13.15
CA LYS A 107 7.75 6.22 13.70
C LYS A 107 8.75 5.44 12.85
N LYS A 108 8.36 4.26 12.37
CA LYS A 108 9.20 3.39 11.56
C LYS A 108 9.33 3.88 10.10
N ILE A 109 8.35 4.61 9.58
CA ILE A 109 8.48 5.34 8.31
C ILE A 109 9.62 6.35 8.43
N ASN A 110 9.62 7.17 9.48
CA ASN A 110 10.66 8.17 9.71
C ASN A 110 12.05 7.52 9.90
N GLU A 111 12.16 6.44 10.68
CA GLU A 111 13.40 5.69 10.84
C GLU A 111 13.95 5.20 9.49
N PHE A 112 13.07 4.69 8.61
CA PHE A 112 13.48 4.25 7.27
C PHE A 112 13.94 5.41 6.39
N ILE A 113 13.27 6.55 6.43
CA ILE A 113 13.64 7.75 5.65
C ILE A 113 15.08 8.20 5.97
N TYR A 114 15.50 8.10 7.22
CA TYR A 114 16.86 8.42 7.65
C TYR A 114 17.87 7.28 7.42
N SER A 115 17.42 6.09 7.01
CA SER A 115 18.31 4.99 6.67
C SER A 115 18.90 5.17 5.26
N LYS A 116 19.94 4.37 4.95
CA LYS A 116 20.52 4.32 3.60
C LYS A 116 19.90 3.23 2.72
N ASP A 117 18.86 2.54 3.23
CA ASP A 117 18.24 1.43 2.54
C ASP A 117 17.36 1.91 1.37
N LYS A 118 17.42 1.19 0.24
CA LYS A 118 16.64 1.54 -0.95
C LYS A 118 15.19 1.05 -0.86
N TYR A 119 14.99 -0.12 -0.26
CA TYR A 119 13.69 -0.80 -0.16
C TYR A 119 13.45 -1.24 1.27
N GLY A 120 12.26 -0.99 1.78
CA GLY A 120 11.79 -1.45 3.09
C GLY A 120 10.51 -2.24 3.00
N VAL A 121 10.36 -3.23 3.89
CA VAL A 121 9.12 -3.93 4.16
C VAL A 121 8.81 -3.84 5.64
N PHE A 122 7.59 -3.47 5.95
CA PHE A 122 7.13 -3.37 7.33
C PHE A 122 6.65 -4.75 7.81
N GLU A 123 7.29 -5.25 8.86
CA GLU A 123 6.85 -6.43 9.60
C GLU A 123 5.78 -5.97 10.59
N GLN A 124 4.52 -6.30 10.27
CA GLN A 124 3.34 -5.80 10.95
C GLN A 124 2.71 -6.88 11.80
N LEU A 125 2.11 -6.48 12.93
CA LEU A 125 1.30 -7.39 13.75
C LEU A 125 0.02 -7.76 12.99
N PHE A 126 -0.28 -9.05 12.92
CA PHE A 126 -1.43 -9.56 12.20
C PHE A 126 -2.63 -9.79 13.12
N PHE A 127 -3.66 -8.98 12.93
CA PHE A 127 -4.95 -9.09 13.62
C PHE A 127 -5.99 -9.71 12.68
N TYR A 128 -6.85 -10.56 13.24
CA TYR A 128 -7.83 -11.30 12.49
C TYR A 128 -9.24 -11.17 13.08
N TYR A 129 -10.25 -10.92 12.28
CA TYR A 129 -11.65 -10.66 12.62
C TYR A 129 -11.92 -9.37 13.43
N LYS A 130 -11.03 -8.95 14.33
CA LYS A 130 -11.20 -7.77 15.18
C LYS A 130 -9.89 -7.02 15.31
N LEU A 131 -9.97 -5.71 15.50
CA LEU A 131 -8.80 -4.83 15.64
C LEU A 131 -7.90 -5.15 16.85
N ASN A 132 -8.37 -5.96 17.78
CA ASN A 132 -7.65 -6.34 19.01
C ASN A 132 -7.41 -7.85 19.13
N LEU A 133 -7.71 -8.66 18.11
CA LEU A 133 -7.51 -10.11 18.14
C LEU A 133 -6.24 -10.47 17.34
N LEU A 134 -5.11 -10.52 18.06
CA LEU A 134 -3.82 -10.90 17.48
C LEU A 134 -3.83 -12.39 17.08
N ASN A 135 -3.41 -12.67 15.84
CA ASN A 135 -3.22 -14.03 15.37
C ASN A 135 -1.93 -14.62 15.94
N LEU A 136 -2.06 -15.51 16.91
CA LEU A 136 -0.91 -16.13 17.57
C LEU A 136 -0.21 -17.21 16.71
N THR A 137 -0.87 -17.74 15.69
CA THR A 137 -0.31 -18.76 14.79
C THR A 137 0.62 -18.12 13.75
N GLN A 138 0.26 -16.89 13.30
CA GLN A 138 1.02 -16.09 12.37
C GLN A 138 0.96 -14.63 12.86
N SER A 139 1.78 -14.31 13.86
CA SER A 139 1.74 -12.99 14.50
C SER A 139 2.35 -11.87 13.65
N GLU A 140 3.17 -12.21 12.66
CA GLU A 140 3.93 -11.28 11.83
C GLU A 140 3.51 -11.36 10.36
N TRP A 141 3.34 -10.21 9.74
CA TRP A 141 2.98 -10.04 8.35
C TRP A 141 3.93 -9.07 7.64
N HIS A 142 4.50 -9.48 6.51
CA HIS A 142 5.30 -8.61 5.65
C HIS A 142 4.37 -7.84 4.70
N GLY A 143 3.80 -6.75 5.20
CA GLY A 143 2.76 -5.98 4.54
C GLY A 143 3.28 -4.80 3.72
N SER A 144 3.03 -3.59 4.20
CA SER A 144 3.41 -2.32 3.56
C SER A 144 4.87 -2.30 3.11
N LYS A 145 5.14 -1.69 1.95
CA LYS A 145 6.49 -1.55 1.41
C LYS A 145 6.79 -0.12 1.04
N ILE A 146 8.06 0.26 1.13
CA ILE A 146 8.53 1.61 0.91
C ILE A 146 9.80 1.66 0.07
N CYS A 147 9.88 2.62 -0.85
CA CYS A 147 11.12 3.01 -1.51
C CYS A 147 11.05 4.48 -1.96
N LYS A 148 12.17 5.07 -2.40
CA LYS A 148 12.11 6.33 -3.14
C LYS A 148 11.54 6.10 -4.54
N LYS A 149 10.86 7.11 -5.10
CA LYS A 149 10.29 7.08 -6.46
C LYS A 149 11.33 6.67 -7.51
N GLN A 150 12.55 7.20 -7.46
CA GLN A 150 13.64 6.85 -8.39
C GLN A 150 13.99 5.34 -8.43
N TYR A 151 13.62 4.59 -7.40
CA TYR A 151 13.83 3.13 -7.33
C TYR A 151 12.56 2.33 -7.61
N LEU A 152 11.42 3.01 -7.75
CA LEU A 152 10.13 2.38 -8.00
C LEU A 152 9.99 2.04 -9.49
N LYS A 153 9.80 0.76 -9.83
CA LYS A 153 9.46 0.36 -11.19
C LYS A 153 7.97 0.64 -11.48
N ASN A 154 7.12 0.16 -10.60
CA ASN A 154 5.70 0.48 -10.51
C ASN A 154 5.15 0.01 -9.15
N PRO A 155 3.97 0.47 -8.69
CA PRO A 155 3.40 0.10 -7.39
C PRO A 155 3.21 -1.41 -7.19
N ASN A 156 2.67 -2.11 -8.19
CA ASN A 156 2.46 -3.54 -8.07
C ASN A 156 3.79 -4.31 -7.93
N TRP A 157 4.81 -3.92 -8.71
CA TRP A 157 6.14 -4.53 -8.58
C TRP A 157 6.70 -4.37 -7.16
N LEU A 158 6.58 -3.19 -6.54
CA LEU A 158 7.02 -2.98 -5.16
C LEU A 158 6.20 -3.82 -4.18
N ARG A 159 4.87 -3.88 -4.36
CA ARG A 159 3.99 -4.68 -3.50
C ARG A 159 4.29 -6.17 -3.56
N GLU A 160 4.58 -6.70 -4.74
CA GLU A 160 4.91 -8.13 -4.96
C GLU A 160 6.37 -8.48 -4.63
N TYR A 161 7.15 -7.51 -4.19
CA TYR A 161 8.55 -7.71 -3.84
C TYR A 161 8.67 -8.66 -2.64
N LYS A 162 9.20 -9.87 -2.88
CA LYS A 162 9.31 -10.90 -1.85
C LYS A 162 10.52 -10.68 -0.95
N VAL A 163 10.31 -10.82 0.35
CA VAL A 163 11.38 -10.89 1.35
C VAL A 163 12.06 -12.24 1.23
N LYS A 164 13.00 -12.34 0.31
CA LYS A 164 13.77 -13.56 0.06
C LYS A 164 15.20 -13.20 -0.29
N GLN A 165 16.15 -13.94 0.28
CA GLN A 165 17.54 -13.84 -0.18
C GLN A 165 17.65 -14.53 -1.54
N TYR A 166 18.00 -13.74 -2.55
CA TYR A 166 18.26 -14.25 -3.89
C TYR A 166 19.77 -14.44 -4.10
N PRO A 167 20.19 -15.51 -4.81
CA PRO A 167 21.58 -15.70 -5.18
C PRO A 167 22.14 -14.48 -5.93
N TRP A 168 23.43 -14.23 -5.82
CA TRP A 168 24.08 -13.03 -6.34
C TRP A 168 23.93 -12.84 -7.85
N TRP A 169 23.72 -13.91 -8.62
CA TRP A 169 23.53 -13.88 -10.09
C TRP A 169 22.11 -13.45 -10.54
N ARG A 170 21.14 -13.39 -9.62
CA ARG A 170 19.78 -12.91 -9.93
C ARG A 170 19.77 -11.38 -9.87
N ILE A 171 20.30 -10.75 -10.95
CA ILE A 171 20.33 -9.29 -11.09
C ILE A 171 18.94 -8.67 -11.36
N ASP A 172 17.99 -9.48 -11.79
CA ASP A 172 16.59 -9.11 -12.01
C ASP A 172 15.78 -8.93 -10.70
N LYS A 173 16.33 -9.46 -9.59
CA LYS A 173 15.70 -9.35 -8.28
C LYS A 173 16.42 -8.35 -7.41
N PRO A 174 15.67 -7.47 -6.75
CA PRO A 174 16.28 -6.54 -5.81
C PRO A 174 16.94 -7.33 -4.68
N LYS A 175 18.16 -6.95 -4.38
CA LYS A 175 18.92 -7.47 -3.25
C LYS A 175 18.74 -6.48 -2.11
N ASN A 176 18.62 -6.96 -0.89
CA ASN A 176 18.58 -6.14 0.31
C ASN A 176 17.32 -5.28 0.48
N ILE A 177 16.18 -5.94 0.69
CA ILE A 177 15.04 -5.27 1.30
C ILE A 177 15.25 -5.24 2.82
N LYS A 178 15.15 -4.06 3.42
CA LYS A 178 15.21 -3.88 4.87
C LYS A 178 13.91 -4.36 5.50
N ILE A 179 13.96 -5.33 6.41
CA ILE A 179 12.83 -5.67 7.27
C ILE A 179 12.76 -4.64 8.40
N ILE A 180 11.64 -3.96 8.49
CA ILE A 180 11.36 -2.91 9.47
C ILE A 180 10.49 -3.54 10.56
N LYS A 181 11.11 -3.95 11.67
CA LYS A 181 10.42 -4.53 12.83
C LYS A 181 9.52 -3.52 13.52
N ASP A 182 8.50 -3.99 14.24
CA ASP A 182 7.44 -3.15 14.84
C ASP A 182 6.79 -2.24 13.79
N GLY A 183 6.66 -2.77 12.59
CA GLY A 183 6.33 -2.04 11.37
C GLY A 183 4.89 -1.57 11.27
N GLY A 184 4.02 -1.88 12.25
CA GLY A 184 2.63 -1.46 12.27
C GLY A 184 1.64 -2.61 12.40
N TRP A 185 0.50 -2.50 11.72
CA TRP A 185 -0.66 -3.37 11.94
C TRP A 185 -1.27 -3.82 10.61
N HIS A 186 -1.64 -5.09 10.53
CA HIS A 186 -2.45 -5.66 9.48
C HIS A 186 -3.78 -6.16 10.06
N PHE A 187 -4.89 -5.59 9.62
CA PHE A 187 -6.24 -5.85 10.11
C PHE A 187 -7.05 -6.62 9.07
N SER A 188 -6.86 -7.95 9.02
CA SER A 188 -7.60 -8.81 8.08
C SER A 188 -8.97 -9.20 8.64
N PHE A 189 -10.00 -9.24 7.78
CA PHE A 189 -11.38 -9.57 8.13
C PHE A 189 -11.81 -10.90 7.50
#